data_f3d26d478cc0dd398be7099d0225bae0
#
_entry.id   f3d26d478cc0dd398be7099d0225bae0
#
_cell.length_a   1.000
_cell.length_b   1.000
_cell.length_c   1.000
_cell.angle_alpha   90.00
_cell.angle_beta   90.00
_cell.angle_gamma   90.00
#
_symmetry.space_group_name_H-M   'P 1'
#
loop_
_entity.id
_entity.type
_entity.pdbx_description
1 polymer ?
#
loop_
_entity_poly.entity_id
_entity_poly.type
_entity_poly.pdbx_seq_one_letter_code
_entity_poly.pdbx_strand_id
1 'polypeptide(L)'
;MTVFRQILWGYELTYPDHWIHRSVQDADSFTPHVPSTIAQESYGIAGQGDPLDPSYDGLDAGQLLVRGEWNWERKPIEPLWNRHIGLLAGMMGAKQVGSAPWKLGDAIGLEAEIVLPKKDNQRLWTGILMRDFRVLHFMVMHPKEARENFEPEATKVISSLRFPNRILGIKTNREGVPLPPGYEAVTPNSILADVSDPANWRAYSGKAGIGALQAFYLREVPIHNWEMEEYAPFPSSSELGFARLQLRRLNLKITLGMMPYDLSGSGTITPSSPANIVIKIA
;
A
#
# COMPACT_ATOMS: atom_id res chain seq x y z
N MET A 1 -16.41 16.28 -4.00
CA MET A 1 -15.36 15.34 -4.44
C MET A 1 -14.11 15.58 -3.62
N THR A 2 -13.66 14.58 -2.88
CA THR A 2 -12.49 14.65 -1.98
C THR A 2 -11.28 14.00 -2.65
N VAL A 3 -10.11 14.63 -2.55
CA VAL A 3 -8.84 14.10 -3.06
C VAL A 3 -8.14 13.32 -1.94
N PHE A 4 -7.89 12.05 -2.18
CA PHE A 4 -7.06 11.20 -1.34
C PHE A 4 -5.66 11.08 -1.91
N ARG A 5 -4.64 11.10 -1.03
CA ARG A 5 -3.24 10.96 -1.38
C ARG A 5 -2.61 9.83 -0.58
N GLN A 6 -2.22 8.78 -1.25
CA GLN A 6 -1.45 7.70 -0.64
C GLN A 6 0.04 8.03 -0.77
N ILE A 7 0.61 8.55 0.30
CA ILE A 7 1.98 9.08 0.28
C ILE A 7 3.02 7.98 0.11
N LEU A 8 2.83 6.83 0.76
CA LEU A 8 3.81 5.73 0.69
C LEU A 8 3.89 5.14 -0.72
N TRP A 9 2.75 4.78 -1.30
CA TRP A 9 2.68 4.19 -2.64
C TRP A 9 2.68 5.21 -3.78
N GLY A 10 2.51 6.49 -3.48
CA GLY A 10 2.66 7.58 -4.45
C GLY A 10 1.56 7.67 -5.47
N TYR A 11 0.31 7.51 -5.07
CA TYR A 11 -0.84 7.74 -5.92
C TYR A 11 -1.84 8.71 -5.31
N GLU A 12 -2.66 9.29 -6.14
CA GLU A 12 -3.83 10.10 -5.76
C GLU A 12 -5.06 9.55 -6.46
N LEU A 13 -6.20 9.65 -5.80
CA LEU A 13 -7.51 9.44 -6.40
C LEU A 13 -8.53 10.42 -5.84
N THR A 14 -9.64 10.58 -6.54
CA THR A 14 -10.73 11.47 -6.13
C THR A 14 -11.98 10.64 -5.93
N TYR A 15 -12.64 10.78 -4.77
CA TYR A 15 -13.84 10.04 -4.43
C TYR A 15 -14.98 10.97 -4.01
N PRO A 16 -16.25 10.53 -4.08
CA PRO A 16 -17.41 11.33 -3.68
C PRO A 16 -17.35 11.76 -2.21
N ASP A 17 -17.81 12.98 -1.88
CA ASP A 17 -17.78 13.50 -0.50
C ASP A 17 -18.65 12.69 0.47
N HIS A 18 -19.63 11.94 -0.05
CA HIS A 18 -20.47 11.04 0.75
C HIS A 18 -19.84 9.66 0.96
N TRP A 19 -18.67 9.39 0.38
CA TRP A 19 -17.91 8.18 0.68
C TRP A 19 -16.99 8.38 1.87
N ILE A 20 -16.72 7.30 2.60
CA ILE A 20 -15.80 7.27 3.73
C ILE A 20 -14.52 6.57 3.28
N HIS A 21 -13.39 7.22 3.52
CA HIS A 21 -12.07 6.57 3.42
C HIS A 21 -11.63 6.04 4.77
N ARG A 22 -11.09 4.82 4.78
CA ARG A 22 -10.43 4.20 5.95
C ARG A 22 -9.18 3.47 5.49
N SER A 23 -8.10 3.59 6.27
CA SER A 23 -6.92 2.73 6.11
C SER A 23 -7.11 1.48 6.96
N VAL A 24 -7.04 0.32 6.31
CA VAL A 24 -7.21 -0.99 6.94
C VAL A 24 -5.96 -1.81 6.67
N GLN A 25 -5.11 -1.99 7.67
CA GLN A 25 -3.80 -2.65 7.51
C GLN A 25 -2.99 -2.01 6.37
N ASP A 26 -2.80 -2.76 5.27
CA ASP A 26 -2.02 -2.33 4.09
C ASP A 26 -2.91 -1.80 2.95
N ALA A 27 -4.23 -1.65 3.18
CA ALA A 27 -5.19 -1.25 2.17
C ALA A 27 -5.90 0.05 2.53
N ASP A 28 -6.30 0.80 1.51
CA ASP A 28 -7.21 1.92 1.60
C ASP A 28 -8.59 1.49 1.14
N SER A 29 -9.60 1.69 1.99
CA SER A 29 -11.00 1.35 1.75
C SER A 29 -11.82 2.60 1.52
N PHE A 30 -12.64 2.58 0.46
CA PHE A 30 -13.56 3.66 0.09
C PHE A 30 -14.96 3.08 -0.05
N THR A 31 -15.91 3.59 0.74
CA THR A 31 -17.28 3.10 0.79
C THR A 31 -18.27 4.26 0.84
N PRO A 32 -19.45 4.18 0.23
CA PRO A 32 -20.52 5.14 0.47
C PRO A 32 -20.83 5.24 1.97
N HIS A 33 -21.20 6.41 2.42
CA HIS A 33 -21.65 6.59 3.80
C HIS A 33 -22.99 5.87 3.97
N VAL A 34 -23.02 4.88 4.86
CA VAL A 34 -24.24 4.18 5.24
C VAL A 34 -24.71 4.73 6.58
N PRO A 35 -25.96 5.23 6.68
CA PRO A 35 -26.46 5.89 7.89
C PRO A 35 -26.57 4.98 9.13
N SER A 36 -26.58 3.66 8.96
CA SER A 36 -26.71 2.73 10.10
C SER A 36 -25.37 2.53 10.81
N THR A 37 -25.41 2.54 12.15
CA THR A 37 -24.25 2.28 13.01
C THR A 37 -23.63 0.91 12.74
N ILE A 38 -24.43 -0.10 12.47
CA ILE A 38 -24.01 -1.48 12.20
C ILE A 38 -23.18 -1.53 10.90
N ALA A 39 -23.63 -0.86 9.85
CA ALA A 39 -22.90 -0.81 8.58
C ALA A 39 -21.59 -0.02 8.71
N GLN A 40 -21.55 1.03 9.51
CA GLN A 40 -20.34 1.80 9.78
C GLN A 40 -19.27 1.00 10.54
N GLU A 41 -19.68 0.18 11.49
CA GLU A 41 -18.78 -0.69 12.25
C GLU A 41 -18.25 -1.85 11.41
N SER A 42 -19.02 -2.31 10.46
CA SER A 42 -18.68 -3.43 9.58
C SER A 42 -17.79 -3.06 8.40
N TYR A 43 -17.87 -1.82 7.91
CA TYR A 43 -17.07 -1.34 6.78
C TYR A 43 -15.66 -0.92 7.21
N GLY A 44 -14.67 -1.74 6.93
CA GLY A 44 -13.26 -1.35 6.96
C GLY A 44 -12.65 -1.24 8.36
N ILE A 45 -13.21 -1.87 9.38
CA ILE A 45 -12.53 -2.08 10.65
C ILE A 45 -11.90 -3.46 10.63
N ALA A 46 -10.60 -3.52 10.64
CA ALA A 46 -9.87 -4.76 10.80
C ALA A 46 -10.35 -5.49 12.06
N GLY A 47 -10.86 -6.70 11.91
CA GLY A 47 -11.28 -7.56 13.00
C GLY A 47 -12.76 -7.54 13.37
N GLN A 48 -13.58 -6.72 12.72
CA GLN A 48 -15.03 -6.74 12.93
C GLN A 48 -15.76 -6.87 11.59
N GLY A 49 -16.05 -8.08 11.21
CA GLY A 49 -16.78 -8.40 9.99
C GLY A 49 -15.91 -8.34 8.74
N ASP A 50 -15.52 -9.47 8.23
CA ASP A 50 -15.01 -9.60 6.88
C ASP A 50 -16.16 -9.23 5.93
N PRO A 51 -16.05 -8.20 5.07
CA PRO A 51 -17.08 -7.90 4.07
C PRO A 51 -17.31 -9.08 3.11
N LEU A 52 -16.47 -10.09 3.18
CA LEU A 52 -16.59 -11.37 2.48
C LEU A 52 -17.23 -12.46 3.35
N ASP A 53 -17.52 -12.21 4.63
CA ASP A 53 -18.19 -13.17 5.50
C ASP A 53 -19.62 -13.43 4.99
N PRO A 54 -20.02 -14.70 4.79
CA PRO A 54 -21.39 -15.07 4.40
C PRO A 54 -22.48 -14.57 5.35
N SER A 55 -22.15 -14.33 6.61
CA SER A 55 -23.09 -13.79 7.62
C SER A 55 -23.26 -12.27 7.52
N TYR A 56 -22.52 -11.61 6.62
CA TYR A 56 -22.55 -10.18 6.43
C TYR A 56 -23.72 -9.79 5.52
N ASP A 57 -24.89 -9.60 6.11
CA ASP A 57 -26.14 -9.29 5.41
C ASP A 57 -26.30 -7.79 5.06
N GLY A 58 -25.32 -6.97 5.35
CA GLY A 58 -25.52 -5.52 5.41
C GLY A 58 -24.72 -4.69 4.41
N LEU A 59 -24.31 -5.23 3.26
CA LEU A 59 -23.75 -4.44 2.17
C LEU A 59 -24.86 -3.75 1.35
N ASP A 60 -25.58 -2.82 1.96
CA ASP A 60 -26.47 -1.91 1.21
C ASP A 60 -25.69 -1.00 0.27
N ALA A 61 -24.36 -0.98 0.40
CA ALA A 61 -23.43 -0.18 -0.38
C ALA A 61 -22.20 -1.02 -0.79
N GLY A 62 -21.54 -0.61 -1.86
CA GLY A 62 -20.33 -1.28 -2.32
C GLY A 62 -19.06 -0.84 -1.58
N GLN A 63 -17.94 -1.51 -1.86
CA GLN A 63 -16.63 -1.19 -1.34
C GLN A 63 -15.59 -1.20 -2.48
N LEU A 64 -14.74 -0.18 -2.52
CA LEU A 64 -13.50 -0.16 -3.29
C LEU A 64 -12.33 -0.31 -2.33
N LEU A 65 -11.51 -1.33 -2.53
CA LEU A 65 -10.24 -1.54 -1.84
C LEU A 65 -9.08 -1.27 -2.79
N VAL A 66 -8.05 -0.58 -2.29
CA VAL A 66 -6.79 -0.36 -3.00
C VAL A 66 -5.64 -0.76 -2.07
N ARG A 67 -4.81 -1.69 -2.50
CA ARG A 67 -3.65 -2.18 -1.76
C ARG A 67 -2.38 -2.04 -2.57
N GLY A 68 -1.31 -1.55 -1.95
CA GLY A 68 0.01 -1.52 -2.55
C GLY A 68 0.80 -2.81 -2.31
N GLU A 69 1.61 -3.19 -3.28
CA GLU A 69 2.58 -4.28 -3.17
C GLU A 69 3.91 -3.86 -3.80
N TRP A 70 5.02 -4.31 -3.19
CA TRP A 70 6.37 -4.05 -3.65
C TRP A 70 6.89 -5.20 -4.53
N ASN A 71 7.08 -4.93 -5.82
CA ASN A 71 7.59 -5.90 -6.81
C ASN A 71 9.11 -5.77 -6.95
N TRP A 72 9.85 -6.13 -5.92
CA TRP A 72 11.31 -5.99 -5.88
C TRP A 72 12.02 -6.85 -6.95
N GLU A 73 11.46 -8.01 -7.31
CA GLU A 73 12.00 -8.93 -8.32
C GLU A 73 11.75 -8.45 -9.75
N ARG A 74 11.05 -7.33 -9.93
CA ARG A 74 10.60 -6.82 -11.25
C ARG A 74 9.85 -7.87 -12.08
N LYS A 75 9.06 -8.70 -11.42
CA LYS A 75 8.23 -9.70 -12.12
C LYS A 75 7.30 -8.99 -13.13
N PRO A 76 7.12 -9.56 -14.31
CA PRO A 76 6.12 -9.07 -15.24
C PRO A 76 4.71 -9.19 -14.65
N ILE A 77 3.74 -8.52 -15.30
CA ILE A 77 2.39 -8.39 -14.75
C ILE A 77 1.64 -9.74 -14.67
N GLU A 78 1.88 -10.66 -15.59
CA GLU A 78 1.16 -11.94 -15.70
C GLU A 78 1.38 -12.85 -14.47
N PRO A 79 2.62 -13.12 -13.99
CA PRO A 79 2.83 -13.89 -12.77
C PRO A 79 2.19 -13.23 -11.54
N LEU A 80 2.20 -11.90 -11.45
CA LEU A 80 1.56 -11.16 -10.36
C LEU A 80 0.04 -11.30 -10.42
N TRP A 81 -0.53 -11.20 -11.61
CA TRP A 81 -1.94 -11.43 -11.86
C TRP A 81 -2.37 -12.85 -11.48
N ASN A 82 -1.67 -13.87 -11.96
CA ASN A 82 -1.98 -15.27 -11.67
C ASN A 82 -1.95 -15.55 -10.16
N ARG A 83 -0.98 -14.98 -9.44
CA ARG A 83 -0.92 -15.06 -7.97
C ARG A 83 -2.12 -14.38 -7.34
N HIS A 84 -2.48 -13.15 -7.80
CA HIS A 84 -3.62 -12.41 -7.28
C HIS A 84 -4.93 -13.17 -7.45
N ILE A 85 -5.21 -13.70 -8.65
CA ILE A 85 -6.40 -14.51 -8.91
C ILE A 85 -6.36 -15.82 -8.11
N GLY A 86 -5.19 -16.45 -7.98
CA GLY A 86 -5.02 -17.66 -7.17
C GLY A 86 -5.35 -17.45 -5.70
N LEU A 87 -4.99 -16.30 -5.13
CA LEU A 87 -5.35 -15.92 -3.76
C LEU A 87 -6.87 -15.72 -3.62
N LEU A 88 -7.51 -15.02 -4.54
CA LEU A 88 -8.98 -14.84 -4.54
C LEU A 88 -9.71 -16.19 -4.68
N ALA A 89 -9.22 -17.09 -5.53
CA ALA A 89 -9.77 -18.43 -5.67
C ALA A 89 -9.63 -19.25 -4.39
N GLY A 90 -8.46 -19.21 -3.75
CA GLY A 90 -8.20 -19.93 -2.50
C GLY A 90 -9.02 -19.43 -1.31
N MET A 91 -9.14 -18.10 -1.16
CA MET A 91 -9.85 -17.49 -0.03
C MET A 91 -11.37 -17.53 -0.17
N MET A 92 -11.90 -17.33 -1.38
CA MET A 92 -13.33 -17.08 -1.60
C MET A 92 -13.98 -18.09 -2.55
N GLY A 93 -13.22 -19.04 -3.09
CA GLY A 93 -13.69 -19.90 -4.17
C GLY A 93 -13.99 -19.13 -5.47
N ALA A 94 -13.39 -17.95 -5.61
CA ALA A 94 -13.63 -17.04 -6.72
C ALA A 94 -13.25 -17.68 -8.08
N LYS A 95 -14.04 -17.38 -9.11
CA LYS A 95 -13.77 -17.80 -10.48
C LYS A 95 -13.65 -16.58 -11.37
N GLN A 96 -12.54 -16.45 -12.05
CA GLN A 96 -12.31 -15.39 -13.03
C GLN A 96 -13.19 -15.61 -14.26
N VAL A 97 -13.81 -14.53 -14.73
CA VAL A 97 -14.58 -14.51 -15.99
C VAL A 97 -13.84 -13.62 -16.99
N GLY A 98 -13.00 -14.25 -17.80
CA GLY A 98 -12.15 -13.52 -18.73
C GLY A 98 -11.06 -12.69 -18.04
N SER A 99 -10.29 -11.98 -18.83
CA SER A 99 -9.39 -10.91 -18.38
C SER A 99 -9.16 -9.94 -19.54
N ALA A 100 -8.96 -8.66 -19.19
CA ALA A 100 -8.64 -7.64 -20.17
C ALA A 100 -7.37 -6.89 -19.78
N PRO A 101 -6.58 -6.41 -20.75
CA PRO A 101 -5.52 -5.45 -20.47
C PRO A 101 -6.12 -4.18 -19.90
N TRP A 102 -5.49 -3.70 -18.83
CA TRP A 102 -5.87 -2.45 -18.19
C TRP A 102 -4.70 -1.46 -18.23
N LYS A 103 -4.98 -0.22 -18.65
CA LYS A 103 -3.97 0.83 -18.73
C LYS A 103 -4.51 2.12 -18.14
N LEU A 104 -3.72 2.75 -17.28
CA LEU A 104 -4.04 4.04 -16.70
C LEU A 104 -2.78 4.93 -16.67
N GLY A 105 -2.76 5.95 -17.55
CA GLY A 105 -1.55 6.72 -17.79
C GLY A 105 -0.40 5.86 -18.31
N ASP A 106 0.71 5.85 -17.60
CA ASP A 106 1.90 5.02 -17.86
C ASP A 106 1.90 3.68 -17.10
N ALA A 107 0.93 3.46 -16.21
CA ALA A 107 0.75 2.19 -15.53
C ALA A 107 0.04 1.17 -16.44
N ILE A 108 0.50 -0.05 -16.40
CA ILE A 108 -0.07 -1.19 -17.16
C ILE A 108 -0.57 -2.25 -16.19
N GLY A 109 -1.58 -2.99 -16.60
CA GLY A 109 -2.18 -4.00 -15.74
C GLY A 109 -3.13 -4.93 -16.43
N LEU A 110 -3.84 -5.70 -15.63
CA LEU A 110 -4.90 -6.62 -16.01
C LEU A 110 -6.09 -6.42 -15.06
N GLU A 111 -7.29 -6.66 -15.61
CA GLU A 111 -8.54 -6.60 -14.87
C GLU A 111 -9.46 -7.75 -15.24
N ALA A 112 -10.40 -8.11 -14.38
CA ALA A 112 -11.41 -9.12 -14.64
C ALA A 112 -12.65 -8.95 -13.76
N GLU A 113 -13.78 -9.42 -14.24
CA GLU A 113 -14.92 -9.77 -13.39
C GLU A 113 -14.67 -11.12 -12.71
N ILE A 114 -15.14 -11.22 -11.49
CA ILE A 114 -15.02 -12.41 -10.64
C ILE A 114 -16.40 -12.87 -10.23
N VAL A 115 -16.64 -14.16 -10.42
CA VAL A 115 -17.85 -14.81 -9.91
C VAL A 115 -17.54 -15.46 -8.56
N LEU A 116 -18.40 -15.22 -7.59
CA LEU A 116 -18.37 -15.81 -6.26
C LEU A 116 -19.47 -16.89 -6.14
N PRO A 117 -19.16 -18.18 -6.40
CA PRO A 117 -20.21 -19.22 -6.49
C PRO A 117 -21.03 -19.41 -5.20
N LYS A 118 -20.45 -19.05 -4.04
CA LYS A 118 -21.12 -19.16 -2.74
C LYS A 118 -21.86 -17.88 -2.32
N LYS A 119 -21.75 -16.81 -3.11
CA LYS A 119 -22.31 -15.47 -2.86
C LYS A 119 -22.88 -14.91 -4.15
N ASP A 120 -23.92 -15.54 -4.66
CA ASP A 120 -24.54 -15.20 -5.95
C ASP A 120 -25.23 -13.85 -5.99
N ASN A 121 -25.52 -13.26 -4.82
CA ASN A 121 -26.02 -11.90 -4.67
C ASN A 121 -24.90 -10.82 -4.73
N GLN A 122 -23.63 -11.19 -4.76
CA GLN A 122 -22.51 -10.25 -4.81
C GLN A 122 -21.85 -10.22 -6.19
N ARG A 123 -21.32 -9.04 -6.52
CA ARG A 123 -20.45 -8.78 -7.67
C ARG A 123 -19.07 -8.41 -7.19
N LEU A 124 -18.07 -8.89 -7.88
CA LEU A 124 -16.68 -8.55 -7.63
C LEU A 124 -15.98 -8.26 -8.96
N TRP A 125 -15.41 -7.08 -9.08
CA TRP A 125 -14.41 -6.76 -10.08
C TRP A 125 -13.06 -6.61 -9.40
N THR A 126 -12.01 -7.03 -10.06
CA THR A 126 -10.65 -6.87 -9.57
C THR A 126 -9.68 -6.46 -10.66
N GLY A 127 -8.65 -5.75 -10.29
CA GLY A 127 -7.59 -5.35 -11.20
C GLY A 127 -6.25 -5.19 -10.48
N ILE A 128 -5.18 -5.31 -11.24
CA ILE A 128 -3.86 -4.91 -10.79
C ILE A 128 -3.26 -3.91 -11.78
N LEU A 129 -2.60 -2.89 -11.26
CA LEU A 129 -1.82 -1.92 -12.04
C LEU A 129 -0.39 -1.92 -11.56
N MET A 130 0.55 -1.95 -12.49
CA MET A 130 1.98 -1.88 -12.21
C MET A 130 2.57 -0.61 -12.82
N ARG A 131 3.31 0.12 -11.99
CA ARG A 131 4.16 1.24 -12.38
C ARG A 131 5.50 1.13 -11.66
N ASP A 132 6.59 1.02 -12.40
CA ASP A 132 7.92 0.74 -11.86
C ASP A 132 7.94 -0.55 -11.04
N PHE A 133 8.28 -0.46 -9.74
CA PHE A 133 8.25 -1.60 -8.79
C PHE A 133 6.97 -1.67 -7.97
N ARG A 134 6.05 -0.75 -8.16
CA ARG A 134 4.80 -0.65 -7.40
C ARG A 134 3.70 -1.36 -8.13
N VAL A 135 3.01 -2.24 -7.43
CA VAL A 135 1.79 -2.88 -7.91
C VAL A 135 0.65 -2.43 -7.01
N LEU A 136 -0.40 -1.91 -7.61
CA LEU A 136 -1.64 -1.59 -6.91
C LEU A 136 -2.67 -2.65 -7.27
N HIS A 137 -3.24 -3.26 -6.24
CA HIS A 137 -4.33 -4.21 -6.32
C HIS A 137 -5.63 -3.48 -6.03
N PHE A 138 -6.62 -3.68 -6.87
CA PHE A 138 -7.95 -3.11 -6.72
C PHE A 138 -8.98 -4.22 -6.56
N MET A 139 -9.93 -3.99 -5.66
CA MET A 139 -11.13 -4.81 -5.54
C MET A 139 -12.35 -3.90 -5.42
N VAL A 140 -13.32 -4.12 -6.28
CA VAL A 140 -14.63 -3.47 -6.23
C VAL A 140 -15.66 -4.54 -5.96
N MET A 141 -16.30 -4.47 -4.81
CA MET A 141 -17.29 -5.44 -4.38
C MET A 141 -18.58 -4.74 -3.97
N HIS A 142 -19.70 -5.27 -4.40
CA HIS A 142 -21.02 -4.72 -4.06
C HIS A 142 -22.12 -5.78 -4.22
N PRO A 143 -23.26 -5.64 -3.54
CA PRO A 143 -24.45 -6.43 -3.82
C PRO A 143 -25.00 -6.09 -5.21
N LYS A 144 -25.73 -7.03 -5.82
CA LYS A 144 -26.31 -6.81 -7.16
C LYS A 144 -27.26 -5.60 -7.19
N GLU A 145 -27.95 -5.38 -6.11
CA GLU A 145 -28.94 -4.29 -5.93
C GLU A 145 -28.27 -2.90 -5.98
N ALA A 146 -27.02 -2.80 -5.50
CA ALA A 146 -26.27 -1.54 -5.52
C ALA A 146 -25.59 -1.24 -6.87
N ARG A 147 -25.69 -2.13 -7.85
CA ARG A 147 -24.95 -2.06 -9.11
C ARG A 147 -25.13 -0.71 -9.82
N GLU A 148 -26.37 -0.28 -10.00
CA GLU A 148 -26.68 0.92 -10.79
C GLU A 148 -26.11 2.19 -10.18
N ASN A 149 -25.99 2.26 -8.87
CA ASN A 149 -25.51 3.43 -8.16
C ASN A 149 -23.99 3.36 -7.89
N PHE A 150 -23.51 2.20 -7.47
CA PHE A 150 -22.12 2.05 -6.99
C PHE A 150 -21.09 1.86 -8.11
N GLU A 151 -21.34 0.99 -9.09
CA GLU A 151 -20.36 0.71 -10.16
C GLU A 151 -19.97 1.97 -10.95
N PRO A 152 -20.91 2.87 -11.35
CA PRO A 152 -20.53 4.09 -12.06
C PRO A 152 -19.67 5.04 -11.21
N GLU A 153 -19.93 5.12 -9.91
CA GLU A 153 -19.11 5.94 -9.00
C GLU A 153 -17.75 5.32 -8.77
N ALA A 154 -17.66 4.00 -8.49
CA ALA A 154 -16.41 3.28 -8.33
C ALA A 154 -15.54 3.38 -9.60
N THR A 155 -16.13 3.27 -10.78
CA THR A 155 -15.43 3.45 -12.06
C THR A 155 -14.86 4.87 -12.19
N LYS A 156 -15.61 5.90 -11.79
CA LYS A 156 -15.10 7.29 -11.78
C LYS A 156 -13.95 7.46 -10.80
N VAL A 157 -14.06 6.88 -9.60
CA VAL A 157 -12.99 6.91 -8.59
C VAL A 157 -11.72 6.27 -9.14
N ILE A 158 -11.82 5.06 -9.70
CA ILE A 158 -10.68 4.35 -10.30
C ILE A 158 -10.09 5.14 -11.47
N SER A 159 -10.94 5.68 -12.35
CA SER A 159 -10.50 6.48 -13.50
C SER A 159 -9.81 7.80 -13.09
N SER A 160 -10.05 8.27 -11.89
CA SER A 160 -9.40 9.48 -11.34
C SER A 160 -8.00 9.21 -10.79
N LEU A 161 -7.60 7.94 -10.68
CA LEU A 161 -6.28 7.54 -10.18
C LEU A 161 -5.17 8.16 -11.03
N ARG A 162 -4.19 8.71 -10.36
CA ARG A 162 -2.98 9.25 -10.99
C ARG A 162 -1.77 9.07 -10.10
N PHE A 163 -0.61 9.11 -10.71
CA PHE A 163 0.69 9.03 -10.05
C PHE A 163 1.39 10.38 -10.18
N PRO A 164 1.21 11.29 -9.23
CA PRO A 164 1.83 12.61 -9.30
C PRO A 164 3.35 12.49 -9.23
N ASN A 165 4.05 13.30 -10.00
CA ASN A 165 5.52 13.36 -9.97
C ASN A 165 6.04 13.89 -8.62
N ARG A 166 5.24 14.66 -7.90
CA ARG A 166 5.57 15.19 -6.58
C ARG A 166 4.34 15.22 -5.69
N ILE A 167 4.49 14.72 -4.48
CA ILE A 167 3.50 14.84 -3.42
C ILE A 167 3.94 15.96 -2.47
N LEU A 168 3.05 16.92 -2.25
CA LEU A 168 3.34 18.05 -1.36
C LEU A 168 3.15 17.65 0.12
N GLY A 169 3.84 18.36 1.00
CA GLY A 169 3.66 18.23 2.45
C GLY A 169 4.49 17.10 3.09
N ILE A 170 5.41 16.47 2.36
CA ILE A 170 6.35 15.52 2.94
C ILE A 170 7.35 16.26 3.82
N LYS A 171 7.40 15.88 5.08
CA LYS A 171 8.36 16.43 6.05
C LYS A 171 9.74 15.85 5.80
N THR A 172 10.76 16.60 6.18
CA THR A 172 12.15 16.12 6.18
C THR A 172 12.73 16.21 7.58
N ASN A 173 13.72 15.38 7.84
CA ASN A 173 14.52 15.53 9.06
C ASN A 173 15.51 16.69 8.94
N ARG A 174 16.33 16.88 9.97
CA ARG A 174 17.34 17.95 10.03
C ARG A 174 18.35 17.91 8.88
N GLU A 175 18.69 16.72 8.42
CA GLU A 175 19.60 16.48 7.29
C GLU A 175 18.90 16.66 5.93
N GLY A 176 17.58 16.84 5.92
CA GLY A 176 16.75 17.00 4.73
C GLY A 176 16.40 15.66 4.06
N VAL A 177 16.46 14.56 4.81
CA VAL A 177 15.96 13.26 4.37
C VAL A 177 14.44 13.24 4.52
N PRO A 178 13.66 12.85 3.48
CA PRO A 178 12.22 12.77 3.57
C PRO A 178 11.79 11.72 4.62
N LEU A 179 10.75 12.06 5.39
CA LEU A 179 10.17 11.18 6.40
C LEU A 179 8.77 10.73 5.98
N PRO A 180 8.47 9.43 6.04
CA PRO A 180 7.13 8.92 5.78
C PRO A 180 6.14 9.43 6.83
N PRO A 181 4.84 9.54 6.49
CA PRO A 181 3.81 9.92 7.46
C PRO A 181 3.76 8.94 8.64
N GLY A 182 3.47 9.48 9.83
CA GLY A 182 3.32 8.67 11.05
C GLY A 182 4.63 8.13 11.63
N TYR A 183 5.79 8.59 11.12
CA TYR A 183 7.09 8.26 11.70
C TYR A 183 7.52 9.32 12.71
N GLU A 184 7.85 8.86 13.91
CA GLU A 184 8.29 9.69 15.02
C GLU A 184 9.74 9.39 15.39
N ALA A 185 10.48 10.45 15.77
CA ALA A 185 11.86 10.30 16.20
C ALA A 185 11.93 9.54 17.52
N VAL A 186 12.84 8.56 17.56
CA VAL A 186 13.15 7.77 18.75
C VAL A 186 14.66 7.76 19.00
N THR A 187 15.07 7.30 20.16
CA THR A 187 16.51 7.16 20.45
C THR A 187 17.09 6.00 19.61
N PRO A 188 18.26 6.15 18.96
CA PRO A 188 18.88 5.07 18.18
C PRO A 188 19.01 3.75 18.95
N ASN A 189 19.33 3.81 20.24
CA ASN A 189 19.49 2.63 21.10
C ASN A 189 18.18 1.87 21.39
N SER A 190 17.02 2.45 21.07
CA SER A 190 15.74 1.73 21.16
C SER A 190 15.53 0.76 19.99
N ILE A 191 16.31 0.90 18.92
CA ILE A 191 16.21 0.07 17.71
C ILE A 191 17.48 -0.73 17.47
N LEU A 192 18.65 -0.13 17.72
CA LEU A 192 19.97 -0.72 17.48
C LEU A 192 20.64 -1.02 18.81
N ALA A 193 21.20 -2.23 18.95
CA ALA A 193 22.11 -2.51 20.05
C ALA A 193 23.44 -1.78 19.82
N ASP A 194 24.07 -1.33 20.92
CA ASP A 194 25.46 -0.84 20.96
C ASP A 194 25.81 0.30 19.98
N VAL A 195 24.99 1.35 19.95
CA VAL A 195 25.32 2.56 19.17
C VAL A 195 26.46 3.32 19.89
N SER A 196 27.68 3.19 19.37
CA SER A 196 28.90 3.80 19.98
C SER A 196 28.96 5.32 19.83
N ASP A 197 28.30 5.89 18.82
CA ASP A 197 28.27 7.35 18.54
C ASP A 197 26.84 7.81 18.20
N PRO A 198 25.98 8.03 19.21
CA PRO A 198 24.59 8.42 18.99
C PRO A 198 24.40 9.74 18.24
N ALA A 199 25.39 10.64 18.28
CA ALA A 199 25.32 11.93 17.61
C ALA A 199 25.22 11.80 16.08
N ASN A 200 25.80 10.75 15.51
CA ASN A 200 25.79 10.46 14.08
C ASN A 200 24.62 9.58 13.64
N TRP A 201 23.70 9.27 14.53
CA TRP A 201 22.54 8.43 14.22
C TRP A 201 21.24 9.19 14.39
N ARG A 202 20.26 8.84 13.53
CA ARG A 202 18.86 9.21 13.69
C ARG A 202 18.04 7.93 13.56
N ALA A 203 16.99 7.86 14.37
CA ALA A 203 16.08 6.72 14.35
C ALA A 203 14.64 7.20 14.39
N TYR A 204 13.79 6.51 13.65
CA TYR A 204 12.36 6.82 13.56
C TYR A 204 11.58 5.52 13.60
N SER A 205 10.48 5.51 14.36
CA SER A 205 9.58 4.37 14.47
C SER A 205 8.22 4.71 13.86
N GLY A 206 7.63 3.76 13.17
CA GLY A 206 6.33 3.87 12.53
C GLY A 206 5.80 2.51 12.11
N LYS A 207 4.64 2.48 11.46
CA LYS A 207 3.92 1.23 11.15
C LYS A 207 3.91 0.86 9.67
N ALA A 208 4.55 1.63 8.79
CA ALA A 208 4.57 1.29 7.37
C ALA A 208 5.39 0.03 7.11
N GLY A 209 4.88 -0.84 6.23
CA GLY A 209 5.59 -2.03 5.79
C GLY A 209 6.87 -1.67 5.05
N ILE A 210 7.91 -2.52 5.16
CA ILE A 210 9.21 -2.26 4.53
C ILE A 210 9.11 -2.12 3.00
N GLY A 211 8.17 -2.81 2.34
CA GLY A 211 7.92 -2.64 0.91
C GLY A 211 7.40 -1.24 0.58
N ALA A 212 6.47 -0.72 1.38
CA ALA A 212 5.94 0.63 1.22
C ALA A 212 7.00 1.71 1.48
N LEU A 213 7.89 1.47 2.45
CA LEU A 213 9.04 2.36 2.71
C LEU A 213 10.02 2.40 1.54
N GLN A 214 10.31 1.25 0.94
CA GLN A 214 11.17 1.21 -0.25
C GLN A 214 10.53 1.98 -1.41
N ALA A 215 9.23 1.78 -1.66
CA ALA A 215 8.49 2.54 -2.67
C ALA A 215 8.53 4.05 -2.41
N PHE A 216 8.39 4.45 -1.15
CA PHE A 216 8.48 5.84 -0.72
C PHE A 216 9.88 6.42 -0.97
N TYR A 217 10.92 5.79 -0.44
CA TYR A 217 12.28 6.35 -0.53
C TYR A 217 12.84 6.38 -1.93
N LEU A 218 12.60 5.36 -2.76
CA LEU A 218 13.06 5.37 -4.15
C LEU A 218 12.42 6.48 -4.98
N ARG A 219 11.23 6.94 -4.60
CA ARG A 219 10.57 8.09 -5.20
C ARG A 219 11.05 9.42 -4.61
N GLU A 220 11.08 9.53 -3.29
CA GLU A 220 11.28 10.82 -2.62
C GLU A 220 12.75 11.26 -2.53
N VAL A 221 13.67 10.33 -2.46
CA VAL A 221 15.10 10.62 -2.35
C VAL A 221 15.59 11.54 -3.49
N PRO A 222 15.33 11.24 -4.77
CA PRO A 222 15.73 12.12 -5.87
C PRO A 222 15.00 13.48 -5.84
N ILE A 223 13.71 13.50 -5.47
CA ILE A 223 12.90 14.73 -5.38
C ILE A 223 13.48 15.70 -4.34
N HIS A 224 14.10 15.17 -3.27
CA HIS A 224 14.74 15.94 -2.21
C HIS A 224 16.25 16.18 -2.45
N ASN A 225 16.68 16.06 -3.70
CA ASN A 225 18.07 16.31 -4.14
C ASN A 225 19.12 15.40 -3.47
N TRP A 226 18.74 14.18 -3.15
CA TRP A 226 19.67 13.15 -2.74
C TRP A 226 20.03 12.26 -3.94
N GLU A 227 21.30 12.01 -4.14
CA GLU A 227 21.82 11.03 -5.08
C GLU A 227 21.88 9.67 -4.38
N MET A 228 21.36 8.64 -5.01
CA MET A 228 21.44 7.27 -4.51
C MET A 228 22.67 6.58 -5.09
N GLU A 229 23.66 6.32 -4.24
CA GLU A 229 24.92 5.64 -4.63
C GLU A 229 24.75 4.12 -4.62
N GLU A 230 23.98 3.58 -3.69
CA GLU A 230 23.73 2.15 -3.56
C GLU A 230 22.32 1.88 -3.06
N TYR A 231 21.71 0.79 -3.54
CA TYR A 231 20.44 0.27 -3.03
C TYR A 231 20.52 -1.24 -2.86
N ALA A 232 20.33 -1.71 -1.64
CA ALA A 232 20.13 -3.12 -1.30
C ALA A 232 18.68 -3.33 -0.90
N PRO A 233 17.84 -3.99 -1.75
CA PRO A 233 16.42 -4.20 -1.48
C PRO A 233 16.17 -5.24 -0.40
N PHE A 234 14.94 -5.21 0.17
CA PHE A 234 14.40 -6.28 0.99
C PHE A 234 13.07 -6.78 0.37
N PRO A 235 12.79 -8.08 0.30
CA PRO A 235 13.76 -9.18 0.49
C PRO A 235 14.79 -9.16 -0.65
N SER A 236 15.99 -9.62 -0.38
CA SER A 236 17.03 -9.73 -1.39
C SER A 236 17.65 -11.13 -1.35
N SER A 237 18.37 -11.49 -2.41
CA SER A 237 19.20 -12.70 -2.43
C SER A 237 20.43 -12.59 -1.52
N SER A 238 20.78 -11.37 -1.07
CA SER A 238 21.77 -11.16 -0.03
C SER A 238 21.09 -11.32 1.34
N GLU A 239 21.76 -11.94 2.29
CA GLU A 239 21.24 -12.27 3.62
C GLU A 239 20.98 -11.06 4.54
N LEU A 240 20.86 -9.85 3.98
CA LEU A 240 20.48 -8.67 4.74
C LEU A 240 19.01 -8.77 5.15
N GLY A 241 18.75 -8.79 6.45
CA GLY A 241 17.42 -8.79 7.01
C GLY A 241 16.69 -7.43 6.92
N PHE A 242 17.23 -6.45 6.17
CA PHE A 242 16.68 -5.09 6.04
C PHE A 242 17.02 -4.48 4.68
N ALA A 243 16.28 -3.46 4.26
CA ALA A 243 16.63 -2.70 3.07
C ALA A 243 17.58 -1.54 3.42
N ARG A 244 18.52 -1.23 2.55
CA ARG A 244 19.54 -0.20 2.74
C ARG A 244 19.70 0.70 1.52
N LEU A 245 19.84 2.00 1.76
CA LEU A 245 20.22 3.00 0.77
C LEU A 245 21.51 3.69 1.23
N GLN A 246 22.46 3.88 0.34
CA GLN A 246 23.57 4.83 0.52
C GLN A 246 23.25 6.07 -0.30
N LEU A 247 23.20 7.21 0.37
CA LEU A 247 22.74 8.47 -0.20
C LEU A 247 23.82 9.53 -0.04
N ARG A 248 23.96 10.37 -1.06
CA ARG A 248 24.87 11.51 -1.06
C ARG A 248 24.12 12.80 -1.42
N ARG A 249 24.47 13.88 -0.73
CA ARG A 249 24.04 15.23 -1.08
C ARG A 249 25.15 16.22 -0.72
N LEU A 250 25.75 16.84 -1.73
CA LEU A 250 26.96 17.66 -1.55
C LEU A 250 28.07 16.86 -0.83
N ASN A 251 28.52 17.36 0.33
CA ASN A 251 29.56 16.72 1.14
C ASN A 251 29.01 15.75 2.19
N LEU A 252 27.69 15.60 2.27
CA LEU A 252 27.04 14.75 3.25
C LEU A 252 26.76 13.38 2.64
N LYS A 253 27.25 12.33 3.30
CA LYS A 253 26.92 10.94 3.00
C LYS A 253 26.12 10.35 4.16
N ILE A 254 25.10 9.58 3.83
CA ILE A 254 24.30 8.87 4.81
C ILE A 254 24.04 7.45 4.38
N THR A 255 23.88 6.56 5.35
CA THR A 255 23.31 5.23 5.16
C THR A 255 21.93 5.21 5.81
N LEU A 256 20.90 4.94 5.02
CA LEU A 256 19.54 4.78 5.48
C LEU A 256 19.17 3.30 5.48
N GLY A 257 18.84 2.77 6.65
CA GLY A 257 18.34 1.40 6.84
C GLY A 257 16.86 1.39 7.13
N MET A 258 16.13 0.48 6.49
CA MET A 258 14.72 0.17 6.79
C MET A 258 14.69 -1.20 7.43
N MET A 259 14.51 -1.27 8.75
CA MET A 259 14.67 -2.46 9.58
C MET A 259 13.30 -3.03 9.95
N PRO A 260 12.85 -4.12 9.30
CA PRO A 260 11.56 -4.71 9.59
C PRO A 260 11.54 -5.35 10.98
N TYR A 261 10.36 -5.37 11.59
CA TYR A 261 10.10 -6.07 12.84
C TYR A 261 8.76 -6.80 12.79
N ASP A 262 8.65 -7.86 13.56
CA ASP A 262 7.46 -8.69 13.58
C ASP A 262 6.53 -8.27 14.73
N LEU A 263 5.38 -7.64 14.39
CA LEU A 263 4.34 -7.31 15.36
C LEU A 263 3.49 -8.52 15.77
N SER A 264 3.44 -9.56 14.91
CA SER A 264 2.62 -10.75 15.17
C SER A 264 3.28 -11.73 16.14
N GLY A 265 4.58 -11.58 16.37
CA GLY A 265 5.37 -12.52 17.16
C GLY A 265 5.55 -13.89 16.48
N SER A 266 5.23 -13.99 15.19
CA SER A 266 5.35 -15.22 14.40
C SER A 266 6.79 -15.54 14.02
N GLY A 267 7.70 -14.58 14.14
CA GLY A 267 9.08 -14.64 13.64
C GLY A 267 9.21 -14.55 12.12
N THR A 268 8.09 -14.36 11.41
CA THR A 268 8.09 -14.27 9.94
C THR A 268 8.11 -12.82 9.50
N ILE A 269 9.19 -12.40 8.86
CA ILE A 269 9.33 -11.07 8.27
C ILE A 269 8.95 -11.12 6.79
N THR A 270 8.05 -10.23 6.38
CA THR A 270 7.53 -10.10 5.00
C THR A 270 7.67 -8.66 4.51
N PRO A 271 7.49 -8.38 3.22
CA PRO A 271 7.43 -7.00 2.72
C PRO A 271 6.34 -6.11 3.35
N SER A 272 5.30 -6.71 3.93
CA SER A 272 4.26 -5.99 4.68
C SER A 272 4.62 -5.79 6.16
N SER A 273 5.67 -6.44 6.67
CA SER A 273 6.10 -6.25 8.06
C SER A 273 6.51 -4.79 8.29
N PRO A 274 6.02 -4.17 9.36
CA PRO A 274 6.38 -2.79 9.67
C PRO A 274 7.88 -2.68 9.92
N ALA A 275 8.44 -1.52 9.59
CA ALA A 275 9.88 -1.30 9.73
C ALA A 275 10.20 0.06 10.34
N ASN A 276 11.22 0.06 11.17
CA ASN A 276 11.86 1.27 11.66
C ASN A 276 12.83 1.84 10.61
N ILE A 277 13.09 3.13 10.71
CA ILE A 277 14.06 3.82 9.87
C ILE A 277 15.24 4.21 10.75
N VAL A 278 16.44 3.87 10.31
CA VAL A 278 17.69 4.28 10.93
C VAL A 278 18.57 4.98 9.90
N ILE A 279 19.19 6.08 10.29
CA ILE A 279 20.05 6.88 9.43
C ILE A 279 21.38 7.06 10.15
N LYS A 280 22.47 6.61 9.51
CA LYS A 280 23.85 6.88 9.93
C LYS A 280 24.42 7.98 9.07
N ILE A 281 24.96 9.00 9.71
CA ILE A 281 25.66 10.11 9.09
C ILE A 281 27.16 9.76 9.06
N ALA A 282 27.78 9.82 7.88
CA ALA A 282 29.20 9.54 7.69
C ALA A 282 30.03 10.82 7.74
#